data_00c1875ff5342d8d8129125d3db76f7c
#
_entry.id   00c1875ff5342d8d8129125d3db76f7c
#
_cell.length_a   1.000
_cell.length_b   1.000
_cell.length_c   1.000
_cell.angle_alpha   90.00
_cell.angle_beta   90.00
_cell.angle_gamma   90.00
#
_symmetry.space_group_name_H-M   'P 1'
#
loop_
_entity.id
_entity.type
_entity.pdbx_description
1 polymer ?
#
loop_
_entity_poly.entity_id
_entity_poly.type
_entity_poly.pdbx_seq_one_letter_code
_entity_poly.pdbx_strand_id
1 'polypeptide(L)'
;GHLSLIEEAKRKNHIVVASIFVNPTQFNNAEDLKKYPKTIENDIKLLTSVHCDILFSPSVGEVYSENIVSEKFDFDGLEHDMEGKFREGHFNGVGTIVKTLLKIIEPNKAYFGQKDFQQLQIIKKMVGKNSLNVAIIGCPIFREEDGLAMSSRNSRLSVESREVAPFIYKILKEIKKKFETKSVDKINEWVEKE
;
A
#
# COMPACT_ATOMS: atom_id res chain seq x y z
N GLY A 1 7.58 8.46 2.83
CA GLY A 1 6.26 7.85 2.69
C GLY A 1 5.89 6.94 3.85
N HIS A 2 6.55 5.76 4.04
CA HIS A 2 6.16 4.86 5.14
C HIS A 2 6.29 5.50 6.52
N LEU A 3 7.35 6.26 6.78
CA LEU A 3 7.55 6.94 8.06
C LEU A 3 6.42 7.91 8.40
N SER A 4 5.86 8.60 7.41
CA SER A 4 4.73 9.52 7.66
C SER A 4 3.48 8.82 8.20
N LEU A 5 3.29 7.51 7.89
CA LEU A 5 2.22 6.69 8.47
C LEU A 5 2.49 6.43 9.95
N ILE A 6 3.74 6.13 10.31
CA ILE A 6 4.15 5.89 11.69
C ILE A 6 4.00 7.16 12.53
N GLU A 7 4.46 8.31 12.01
CA GLU A 7 4.31 9.62 12.66
C GLU A 7 2.84 9.98 12.88
N GLU A 8 1.98 9.73 11.88
CA GLU A 8 0.54 9.94 12.01
C GLU A 8 -0.09 9.02 13.06
N ALA A 9 0.33 7.76 13.10
CA ALA A 9 -0.11 6.80 14.10
C ALA A 9 0.36 7.21 15.52
N LYS A 10 1.61 7.65 15.67
CA LYS A 10 2.18 8.11 16.96
C LYS A 10 1.43 9.33 17.53
N ARG A 11 1.02 10.26 16.69
CA ARG A 11 0.23 11.42 17.15
C ARG A 11 -1.15 11.05 17.69
N LYS A 12 -1.68 9.88 17.35
CA LYS A 12 -3.08 9.49 17.63
C LYS A 12 -3.22 8.24 18.49
N ASN A 13 -2.12 7.62 18.89
CA ASN A 13 -2.16 6.39 19.68
C ASN A 13 -1.00 6.33 20.68
N HIS A 14 -1.19 5.60 21.77
CA HIS A 14 -0.18 5.43 22.82
C HIS A 14 0.93 4.47 22.38
N ILE A 15 0.55 3.35 21.76
CA ILE A 15 1.47 2.32 21.28
C ILE A 15 1.29 2.17 19.77
N VAL A 16 2.39 2.14 19.04
CA VAL A 16 2.44 1.95 17.59
C VAL A 16 3.30 0.74 17.25
N VAL A 17 2.70 -0.20 16.54
CA VAL A 17 3.36 -1.38 15.98
C VAL A 17 3.57 -1.18 14.48
N ALA A 18 4.80 -1.28 14.02
CA ALA A 18 5.10 -1.40 12.59
C ALA A 18 5.33 -2.86 12.23
N SER A 19 4.71 -3.34 11.15
CA SER A 19 4.98 -4.68 10.63
C SER A 19 5.85 -4.60 9.37
N ILE A 20 6.92 -5.41 9.32
CA ILE A 20 7.76 -5.58 8.12
C ILE A 20 7.71 -7.06 7.74
N PHE A 21 7.05 -7.35 6.63
CA PHE A 21 6.91 -8.70 6.13
C PHE A 21 6.89 -8.71 4.59
N VAL A 22 7.76 -9.51 3.99
CA VAL A 22 7.79 -9.71 2.53
C VAL A 22 6.89 -10.91 2.21
N ASN A 23 5.63 -10.62 1.88
CA ASN A 23 4.62 -11.64 1.69
C ASN A 23 4.77 -12.36 0.34
N PRO A 24 5.12 -13.65 0.28
CA PRO A 24 5.31 -14.36 -0.97
C PRO A 24 4.02 -14.48 -1.80
N THR A 25 2.84 -14.58 -1.15
CA THR A 25 1.57 -14.84 -1.84
C THR A 25 1.02 -13.67 -2.65
N GLN A 26 1.54 -12.45 -2.46
CA GLN A 26 1.13 -11.28 -3.23
C GLN A 26 2.03 -10.98 -4.43
N PHE A 27 3.13 -11.72 -4.61
CA PHE A 27 4.04 -11.57 -5.75
C PHE A 27 3.66 -12.51 -6.87
N ASN A 28 3.33 -11.95 -8.04
CA ASN A 28 3.09 -12.73 -9.26
C ASN A 28 4.38 -13.12 -9.97
N ASN A 29 5.52 -12.49 -9.61
CA ASN A 29 6.83 -12.73 -10.21
C ASN A 29 7.85 -13.08 -9.13
N ALA A 30 8.43 -14.29 -9.22
CA ALA A 30 9.46 -14.80 -8.30
C ALA A 30 10.76 -13.95 -8.33
N GLU A 31 11.08 -13.34 -9.47
CA GLU A 31 12.22 -12.42 -9.62
C GLU A 31 12.03 -11.12 -8.84
N ASP A 32 10.81 -10.55 -8.85
CA ASP A 32 10.51 -9.34 -8.05
C ASP A 32 10.57 -9.63 -6.56
N LEU A 33 10.11 -10.80 -6.13
CA LEU A 33 10.25 -11.27 -4.74
C LEU A 33 11.72 -11.41 -4.32
N LYS A 34 12.58 -12.00 -5.18
CA LYS A 34 14.01 -12.15 -4.89
C LYS A 34 14.75 -10.83 -4.82
N LYS A 35 14.39 -9.87 -5.68
CA LYS A 35 15.01 -8.54 -5.78
C LYS A 35 14.39 -7.52 -4.81
N TYR A 36 13.38 -7.92 -4.03
CA TYR A 36 12.75 -6.99 -3.09
C TYR A 36 13.77 -6.61 -1.99
N PRO A 37 14.01 -5.31 -1.76
CA PRO A 37 14.99 -4.86 -0.79
C PRO A 37 14.67 -5.37 0.61
N LYS A 38 15.65 -6.00 1.25
CA LYS A 38 15.59 -6.43 2.65
C LYS A 38 16.61 -5.60 3.42
N THR A 39 16.16 -4.54 4.07
CA THR A 39 17.01 -3.54 4.73
C THR A 39 16.63 -3.38 6.20
N ILE A 40 16.41 -4.51 6.89
CA ILE A 40 15.85 -4.52 8.25
C ILE A 40 16.63 -3.62 9.22
N GLU A 41 17.96 -3.59 9.16
CA GLU A 41 18.78 -2.74 10.02
C GLU A 41 18.54 -1.24 9.77
N ASN A 42 18.40 -0.86 8.50
CA ASN A 42 18.07 0.51 8.13
C ASN A 42 16.63 0.85 8.51
N ASP A 43 15.70 -0.08 8.32
CA ASP A 43 14.30 0.09 8.69
C ASP A 43 14.15 0.27 10.20
N ILE A 44 14.91 -0.48 11.02
CA ILE A 44 14.96 -0.30 12.50
C ILE A 44 15.42 1.11 12.85
N LYS A 45 16.52 1.60 12.23
CA LYS A 45 17.02 2.97 12.48
C LYS A 45 15.96 4.02 12.15
N LEU A 46 15.31 3.86 11.00
CA LEU A 46 14.24 4.77 10.56
C LEU A 46 13.01 4.73 11.48
N LEU A 47 12.58 3.56 11.91
CA LEU A 47 11.47 3.40 12.86
C LEU A 47 11.80 3.99 14.23
N THR A 48 13.04 3.80 14.69
CA THR A 48 13.54 4.41 15.94
C THR A 48 13.53 5.94 15.85
N SER A 49 13.92 6.52 14.72
CA SER A 49 13.95 7.99 14.55
C SER A 49 12.57 8.65 14.61
N VAL A 50 11.49 7.90 14.35
CA VAL A 50 10.10 8.35 14.48
C VAL A 50 9.39 7.79 15.72
N HIS A 51 10.15 7.27 16.67
CA HIS A 51 9.67 6.75 17.96
C HIS A 51 8.58 5.65 17.80
N CYS A 52 8.74 4.75 16.83
CA CYS A 52 7.91 3.54 16.74
C CYS A 52 8.19 2.65 17.96
N ASP A 53 7.14 2.15 18.63
CA ASP A 53 7.31 1.43 19.89
C ASP A 53 7.70 -0.02 19.67
N ILE A 54 7.11 -0.68 18.67
CA ILE A 54 7.29 -2.13 18.41
C ILE A 54 7.47 -2.34 16.90
N LEU A 55 8.49 -3.13 16.55
CA LEU A 55 8.64 -3.71 15.22
C LEU A 55 8.24 -5.19 15.26
N PHE A 56 7.23 -5.55 14.47
CA PHE A 56 6.82 -6.93 14.24
C PHE A 56 7.34 -7.41 12.87
N SER A 57 8.34 -8.29 12.88
CA SER A 57 8.98 -8.78 11.64
C SER A 57 9.07 -10.31 11.66
N PRO A 58 7.93 -11.00 11.45
CA PRO A 58 7.90 -12.47 11.48
C PRO A 58 8.56 -13.06 10.23
N SER A 59 9.02 -14.31 10.35
CA SER A 59 9.41 -15.13 9.22
C SER A 59 8.19 -15.68 8.46
N VAL A 60 8.42 -16.16 7.23
CA VAL A 60 7.33 -16.77 6.43
C VAL A 60 6.74 -18.00 7.13
N GLY A 61 7.58 -18.80 7.79
CA GLY A 61 7.13 -20.00 8.53
C GLY A 61 6.29 -19.67 9.77
N GLU A 62 6.55 -18.53 10.43
CA GLU A 62 5.73 -18.08 11.57
C GLU A 62 4.35 -17.57 11.14
N VAL A 63 4.24 -17.04 9.90
CA VAL A 63 2.96 -16.52 9.37
C VAL A 63 2.12 -17.62 8.72
N TYR A 64 2.73 -18.48 7.92
CA TYR A 64 2.02 -19.43 7.06
C TYR A 64 2.12 -20.91 7.51
N SER A 65 2.85 -21.21 8.58
CA SER A 65 3.14 -22.59 8.99
C SER A 65 3.65 -23.45 7.82
N GLU A 66 2.98 -24.56 7.47
CA GLU A 66 3.43 -25.49 6.43
C GLU A 66 2.96 -25.15 5.01
N ASN A 67 1.85 -24.40 4.86
CA ASN A 67 1.23 -24.12 3.56
C ASN A 67 1.14 -22.63 3.26
N ILE A 68 1.95 -22.16 2.30
CA ILE A 68 1.92 -20.79 1.80
C ILE A 68 0.80 -20.65 0.76
N VAL A 69 -0.44 -20.48 1.23
CA VAL A 69 -1.63 -20.36 0.39
C VAL A 69 -2.43 -19.13 0.76
N SER A 70 -2.94 -18.41 -0.25
CA SER A 70 -3.87 -17.31 -0.03
C SER A 70 -5.27 -17.82 0.25
N GLU A 71 -5.94 -17.22 1.23
CA GLU A 71 -7.40 -17.33 1.36
C GLU A 71 -8.08 -16.74 0.11
N LYS A 72 -9.25 -17.23 -0.23
CA LYS A 72 -10.10 -16.60 -1.23
C LYS A 72 -11.07 -15.64 -0.54
N PHE A 73 -11.11 -14.43 -1.04
CA PHE A 73 -12.01 -13.40 -0.57
C PHE A 73 -12.93 -12.95 -1.69
N ASP A 74 -14.12 -12.54 -1.33
CA ASP A 74 -15.03 -11.80 -2.19
C ASP A 74 -14.94 -10.31 -1.81
N PHE A 75 -14.44 -9.49 -2.72
CA PHE A 75 -14.33 -8.05 -2.55
C PHE A 75 -15.39 -7.26 -3.35
N ASP A 76 -16.49 -7.92 -3.72
CA ASP A 76 -17.58 -7.37 -4.53
C ASP A 76 -17.10 -6.83 -5.90
N GLY A 77 -16.15 -7.54 -6.52
CA GLY A 77 -15.60 -7.20 -7.83
C GLY A 77 -14.47 -6.16 -7.84
N LEU A 78 -14.15 -5.54 -6.70
CA LEU A 78 -13.04 -4.56 -6.61
C LEU A 78 -11.69 -5.13 -7.06
N GLU A 79 -11.50 -6.44 -6.93
CA GLU A 79 -10.29 -7.15 -7.32
C GLU A 79 -10.09 -7.30 -8.84
N HIS A 80 -11.11 -6.99 -9.63
CA HIS A 80 -11.08 -7.17 -11.09
C HIS A 80 -10.79 -5.89 -11.87
N ASP A 81 -10.76 -4.75 -11.18
CA ASP A 81 -10.48 -3.45 -11.77
C ASP A 81 -9.04 -2.99 -11.54
N MET A 82 -8.64 -1.90 -12.19
CA MET A 82 -7.35 -1.20 -11.98
C MET A 82 -6.16 -2.18 -11.96
N GLU A 83 -5.38 -2.20 -10.85
CA GLU A 83 -4.22 -3.09 -10.66
C GLU A 83 -4.62 -4.56 -10.64
N GLY A 84 -5.78 -4.88 -10.06
CA GLY A 84 -6.29 -6.25 -9.97
C GLY A 84 -6.56 -6.90 -11.31
N LYS A 85 -6.95 -6.12 -12.31
CA LYS A 85 -7.14 -6.59 -13.70
C LYS A 85 -5.86 -7.21 -14.30
N PHE A 86 -4.70 -6.76 -13.86
CA PHE A 86 -3.39 -7.18 -14.38
C PHE A 86 -2.62 -8.10 -13.41
N ARG A 87 -3.17 -8.35 -12.23
CA ARG A 87 -2.49 -9.10 -11.15
C ARG A 87 -3.46 -10.11 -10.51
N GLU A 88 -3.79 -11.16 -11.25
CA GLU A 88 -4.69 -12.19 -10.76
C GLU A 88 -4.21 -12.77 -9.41
N GLY A 89 -5.13 -12.91 -8.46
CA GLY A 89 -4.85 -13.43 -7.12
C GLY A 89 -4.08 -12.49 -6.17
N HIS A 90 -3.56 -11.38 -6.66
CA HIS A 90 -2.79 -10.43 -5.84
C HIS A 90 -3.54 -9.98 -4.59
N PHE A 91 -4.79 -9.57 -4.73
CA PHE A 91 -5.58 -9.06 -3.61
C PHE A 91 -6.03 -10.16 -2.63
N ASN A 92 -6.11 -11.41 -3.05
CA ASN A 92 -6.25 -12.53 -2.13
C ASN A 92 -5.00 -12.67 -1.25
N GLY A 93 -3.80 -12.52 -1.83
CA GLY A 93 -2.55 -12.50 -1.07
C GLY A 93 -2.48 -11.33 -0.09
N VAL A 94 -2.86 -10.12 -0.51
CA VAL A 94 -2.93 -8.93 0.35
C VAL A 94 -3.95 -9.14 1.48
N GLY A 95 -5.14 -9.61 1.16
CA GLY A 95 -6.20 -9.89 2.15
C GLY A 95 -5.74 -10.90 3.19
N THR A 96 -5.10 -11.98 2.75
CA THR A 96 -4.60 -13.05 3.63
C THR A 96 -3.59 -12.50 4.64
N ILE A 97 -2.54 -11.84 4.18
CA ILE A 97 -1.50 -11.34 5.09
C ILE A 97 -2.03 -10.26 6.03
N VAL A 98 -2.80 -9.29 5.51
CA VAL A 98 -3.35 -8.22 6.34
C VAL A 98 -4.29 -8.77 7.40
N LYS A 99 -5.18 -9.71 7.05
CA LYS A 99 -6.07 -10.38 8.01
C LYS A 99 -5.27 -11.11 9.08
N THR A 100 -4.21 -11.84 8.70
CA THR A 100 -3.34 -12.55 9.63
C THR A 100 -2.65 -11.58 10.60
N LEU A 101 -2.04 -10.51 10.09
CA LEU A 101 -1.38 -9.49 10.92
C LEU A 101 -2.37 -8.81 11.88
N LEU A 102 -3.58 -8.48 11.41
CA LEU A 102 -4.62 -7.88 12.26
C LEU A 102 -5.09 -8.82 13.35
N LYS A 103 -5.15 -10.14 13.09
CA LYS A 103 -5.49 -11.16 14.11
C LYS A 103 -4.38 -11.41 15.13
N ILE A 104 -3.11 -11.27 14.73
CA ILE A 104 -1.97 -11.45 15.64
C ILE A 104 -1.79 -10.23 16.54
N ILE A 105 -1.90 -9.03 15.97
CA ILE A 105 -1.59 -7.77 16.67
C ILE A 105 -2.81 -7.24 17.42
N GLU A 106 -4.02 -7.54 16.95
CA GLU A 106 -5.31 -7.05 17.48
C GLU A 106 -5.34 -5.53 17.71
N PRO A 107 -4.97 -4.70 16.71
CA PRO A 107 -4.88 -3.27 16.90
C PRO A 107 -6.27 -2.62 16.91
N ASN A 108 -6.44 -1.52 17.66
CA ASN A 108 -7.66 -0.69 17.57
C ASN A 108 -7.77 0.05 16.23
N LYS A 109 -6.63 0.44 15.65
CA LYS A 109 -6.54 1.18 14.37
C LYS A 109 -5.39 0.64 13.54
N ALA A 110 -5.59 0.56 12.21
CA ALA A 110 -4.54 0.23 11.26
C ALA A 110 -4.45 1.33 10.18
N TYR A 111 -3.24 1.79 9.89
CA TYR A 111 -2.94 2.94 9.05
C TYR A 111 -2.40 2.50 7.69
N PHE A 112 -3.03 2.95 6.61
CA PHE A 112 -2.67 2.63 5.23
C PHE A 112 -2.58 3.88 4.38
N GLY A 113 -1.63 3.92 3.44
CA GLY A 113 -1.49 5.04 2.52
C GLY A 113 -2.58 5.06 1.44
N GLN A 114 -3.19 6.21 1.19
CA GLN A 114 -4.12 6.42 0.07
C GLN A 114 -3.44 6.33 -1.30
N LYS A 115 -2.11 6.28 -1.35
CA LYS A 115 -1.35 6.04 -2.58
C LYS A 115 -1.77 4.72 -3.23
N ASP A 116 -1.87 3.67 -2.45
CA ASP A 116 -2.32 2.36 -2.90
C ASP A 116 -3.85 2.25 -2.69
N PHE A 117 -4.59 3.11 -3.41
CA PHE A 117 -6.02 3.36 -3.19
C PHE A 117 -6.88 2.11 -3.28
N GLN A 118 -6.69 1.30 -4.33
CA GLN A 118 -7.44 0.06 -4.50
C GLN A 118 -7.16 -0.91 -3.36
N GLN A 119 -5.89 -1.08 -2.96
CA GLN A 119 -5.52 -1.90 -1.80
C GLN A 119 -6.22 -1.44 -0.52
N LEU A 120 -6.29 -0.12 -0.29
CA LEU A 120 -7.01 0.43 0.87
C LEU A 120 -8.50 0.06 0.85
N GLN A 121 -9.17 0.13 -0.31
CA GLN A 121 -10.58 -0.27 -0.43
C GLN A 121 -10.76 -1.78 -0.23
N ILE A 122 -9.89 -2.59 -0.80
CA ILE A 122 -9.84 -4.05 -0.61
C ILE A 122 -9.72 -4.41 0.89
N ILE A 123 -8.80 -3.76 1.61
CA ILE A 123 -8.60 -4.00 3.04
C ILE A 123 -9.85 -3.60 3.84
N LYS A 124 -10.44 -2.45 3.55
CA LYS A 124 -11.70 -2.02 4.20
C LYS A 124 -12.81 -3.03 3.98
N LYS A 125 -12.97 -3.53 2.75
CA LYS A 125 -13.97 -4.54 2.41
C LYS A 125 -13.72 -5.85 3.15
N MET A 126 -12.48 -6.33 3.15
CA MET A 126 -12.06 -7.54 3.85
C MET A 126 -12.36 -7.43 5.37
N VAL A 127 -11.98 -6.33 6.00
CA VAL A 127 -12.23 -6.10 7.44
C VAL A 127 -13.73 -6.12 7.75
N GLY A 128 -14.55 -5.44 6.94
CA GLY A 128 -16.01 -5.44 7.12
C GLY A 128 -16.64 -6.82 6.95
N LYS A 129 -16.30 -7.54 5.87
CA LYS A 129 -16.84 -8.88 5.59
C LYS A 129 -16.39 -9.95 6.60
N ASN A 130 -15.22 -9.77 7.24
CA ASN A 130 -14.72 -10.71 8.25
C ASN A 130 -15.01 -10.25 9.70
N SER A 131 -15.79 -9.17 9.88
CA SER A 131 -16.17 -8.63 11.18
C SER A 131 -14.97 -8.39 12.12
N LEU A 132 -13.83 -7.92 11.58
CA LEU A 132 -12.64 -7.62 12.37
C LEU A 132 -12.85 -6.30 13.12
N ASN A 133 -12.60 -6.31 14.42
CA ASN A 133 -12.78 -5.12 15.27
C ASN A 133 -11.57 -4.18 15.19
N VAL A 134 -11.35 -3.55 14.01
CA VAL A 134 -10.26 -2.61 13.75
C VAL A 134 -10.74 -1.47 12.86
N ALA A 135 -10.38 -0.23 13.20
CA ALA A 135 -10.64 0.92 12.34
C ALA A 135 -9.53 1.08 11.29
N ILE A 136 -9.89 1.03 10.00
CA ILE A 136 -8.95 1.23 8.89
C ILE A 136 -8.85 2.71 8.53
N ILE A 137 -7.68 3.31 8.76
CA ILE A 137 -7.39 4.73 8.57
C ILE A 137 -6.59 4.91 7.28
N GLY A 138 -7.17 5.63 6.31
CA GLY A 138 -6.47 6.04 5.10
C GLY A 138 -5.69 7.34 5.34
N CYS A 139 -4.37 7.30 5.16
CA CYS A 139 -3.49 8.46 5.30
C CYS A 139 -3.25 9.14 3.95
N PRO A 140 -3.15 10.47 3.90
CA PRO A 140 -2.85 11.21 2.67
C PRO A 140 -1.56 10.75 1.99
N ILE A 141 -1.52 10.95 0.67
CA ILE A 141 -0.34 10.62 -0.12
C ILE A 141 0.80 11.56 0.25
N PHE A 142 1.89 11.01 0.73
CA PHE A 142 3.13 11.77 0.94
C PHE A 142 3.87 11.91 -0.39
N ARG A 143 4.25 13.15 -0.74
CA ARG A 143 4.89 13.46 -2.02
C ARG A 143 6.26 14.09 -1.82
N GLU A 144 7.13 13.92 -2.81
CA GLU A 144 8.36 14.69 -2.97
C GLU A 144 8.01 16.17 -3.22
N GLU A 145 8.99 17.08 -3.11
CA GLU A 145 8.80 18.51 -3.35
C GLU A 145 8.27 18.83 -4.76
N ASP A 146 8.66 18.03 -5.75
CA ASP A 146 8.19 18.14 -7.14
C ASP A 146 6.80 17.54 -7.40
N GLY A 147 6.18 16.94 -6.36
CA GLY A 147 4.84 16.37 -6.41
C GLY A 147 4.79 14.87 -6.71
N LEU A 148 5.91 14.22 -7.07
CA LEU A 148 5.93 12.77 -7.25
C LEU A 148 5.55 12.05 -5.95
N ALA A 149 4.65 11.08 -6.01
CA ALA A 149 4.30 10.27 -4.84
C ALA A 149 5.54 9.48 -4.37
N MET A 150 5.86 9.57 -3.06
CA MET A 150 6.98 8.83 -2.50
C MET A 150 6.80 7.32 -2.63
N SER A 151 7.82 6.64 -3.12
CA SER A 151 7.88 5.19 -3.27
C SER A 151 9.33 4.71 -3.21
N SER A 152 9.58 3.56 -2.57
CA SER A 152 10.88 2.89 -2.63
C SER A 152 11.28 2.51 -4.07
N ARG A 153 10.30 2.36 -4.97
CA ARG A 153 10.54 2.10 -6.39
C ARG A 153 11.05 3.32 -7.16
N ASN A 154 10.94 4.53 -6.63
CA ASN A 154 11.46 5.74 -7.29
C ASN A 154 12.98 5.69 -7.47
N SER A 155 13.70 4.98 -6.57
CA SER A 155 15.15 4.77 -6.70
C SER A 155 15.57 3.88 -7.89
N ARG A 156 14.61 3.21 -8.55
CA ARG A 156 14.84 2.38 -9.74
C ARG A 156 14.64 3.14 -11.05
N LEU A 157 14.15 4.38 -10.99
CA LEU A 157 13.98 5.22 -12.19
C LEU A 157 15.34 5.65 -12.73
N SER A 158 15.49 5.67 -14.06
CA SER A 158 16.60 6.35 -14.70
C SER A 158 16.52 7.86 -14.44
N VAL A 159 17.59 8.60 -14.68
CA VAL A 159 17.60 10.07 -14.51
C VAL A 159 16.49 10.70 -15.35
N GLU A 160 16.38 10.32 -16.61
CA GLU A 160 15.40 10.83 -17.57
C GLU A 160 13.96 10.50 -17.10
N SER A 161 13.70 9.25 -16.67
CA SER A 161 12.41 8.84 -16.15
C SER A 161 12.06 9.57 -14.85
N ARG A 162 13.04 9.85 -13.98
CA ARG A 162 12.82 10.59 -12.74
C ARG A 162 12.45 12.04 -13.00
N GLU A 163 13.04 12.68 -14.02
CA GLU A 163 12.73 14.07 -14.41
C GLU A 163 11.28 14.22 -14.90
N VAL A 164 10.76 13.24 -15.65
CA VAL A 164 9.40 13.32 -16.19
C VAL A 164 8.32 12.78 -15.21
N ALA A 165 8.68 11.92 -14.26
CA ALA A 165 7.74 11.28 -13.35
C ALA A 165 6.81 12.26 -12.59
N PRO A 166 7.24 13.48 -12.16
CA PRO A 166 6.36 14.46 -11.51
C PRO A 166 5.22 14.95 -12.41
N PHE A 167 5.35 14.79 -13.74
CA PHE A 167 4.30 15.18 -14.68
C PHE A 167 2.99 14.43 -14.41
N ILE A 168 3.06 13.18 -13.95
CA ILE A 168 1.88 12.40 -13.54
C ILE A 168 1.01 13.19 -12.55
N TYR A 169 1.63 13.83 -11.56
CA TYR A 169 0.86 14.59 -10.58
C TYR A 169 0.28 15.88 -11.14
N LYS A 170 0.97 16.52 -12.10
CA LYS A 170 0.44 17.70 -12.81
C LYS A 170 -0.83 17.31 -13.56
N ILE A 171 -0.79 16.19 -14.32
CA ILE A 171 -1.97 15.66 -15.03
C ILE A 171 -3.11 15.35 -14.06
N LEU A 172 -2.84 14.67 -12.95
CA LEU A 172 -3.88 14.38 -11.96
C LEU A 172 -4.55 15.63 -11.38
N LYS A 173 -3.78 16.71 -11.15
CA LYS A 173 -4.35 18.01 -10.74
C LYS A 173 -5.24 18.64 -11.80
N GLU A 174 -4.84 18.55 -13.08
CA GLU A 174 -5.65 19.06 -14.19
C GLU A 174 -6.90 18.21 -14.40
N ILE A 175 -6.81 16.89 -14.29
CA ILE A 175 -7.97 15.99 -14.30
C ILE A 175 -8.99 16.42 -13.25
N LYS A 176 -8.54 16.64 -12.01
CA LYS A 176 -9.42 17.06 -10.91
C LYS A 176 -10.19 18.35 -11.26
N LYS A 177 -9.52 19.34 -11.84
CA LYS A 177 -10.17 20.60 -12.28
C LYS A 177 -11.16 20.35 -13.42
N LYS A 178 -10.77 19.52 -14.41
CA LYS A 178 -11.59 19.22 -15.58
C LYS A 178 -12.83 18.41 -15.20
N PHE A 179 -12.76 17.61 -14.16
CA PHE A 179 -13.86 16.77 -13.67
C PHE A 179 -15.08 17.58 -13.22
N GLU A 180 -14.88 18.85 -12.85
CA GLU A 180 -15.98 19.76 -12.47
C GLU A 180 -16.84 20.20 -13.69
N THR A 181 -16.30 20.12 -14.92
CA THR A 181 -16.92 20.72 -16.12
C THR A 181 -16.99 19.80 -17.34
N LYS A 182 -16.30 18.65 -17.32
CA LYS A 182 -16.20 17.72 -18.45
C LYS A 182 -16.64 16.31 -18.07
N SER A 183 -17.15 15.56 -19.05
CA SER A 183 -17.42 14.13 -18.90
C SER A 183 -16.12 13.32 -18.79
N VAL A 184 -16.22 12.13 -18.22
CA VAL A 184 -15.09 11.18 -18.08
C VAL A 184 -14.46 10.89 -19.44
N ASP A 185 -15.28 10.64 -20.49
CA ASP A 185 -14.76 10.34 -21.84
C ASP A 185 -13.88 11.46 -22.39
N LYS A 186 -14.34 12.72 -22.26
CA LYS A 186 -13.54 13.88 -22.69
C LYS A 186 -12.27 14.08 -21.88
N ILE A 187 -12.26 13.67 -20.63
CA ILE A 187 -11.05 13.69 -19.79
C ILE A 187 -10.09 12.60 -20.24
N ASN A 188 -10.57 11.40 -20.51
CA ASN A 188 -9.76 10.29 -21.03
C ASN A 188 -9.12 10.65 -22.38
N GLU A 189 -9.90 11.16 -23.33
CA GLU A 189 -9.38 11.65 -24.60
C GLU A 189 -8.30 12.74 -24.46
N TRP A 190 -8.43 13.59 -23.46
CA TRP A 190 -7.43 14.60 -23.16
C TRP A 190 -6.16 13.99 -22.57
N VAL A 191 -6.28 13.06 -21.60
CA VAL A 191 -5.13 12.38 -20.98
C VAL A 191 -4.31 11.61 -22.00
N GLU A 192 -4.97 10.96 -22.98
CA GLU A 192 -4.27 10.20 -24.04
C GLU A 192 -3.42 11.08 -24.98
N LYS A 193 -3.64 12.40 -24.99
CA LYS A 193 -2.90 13.36 -25.82
C LYS A 193 -1.74 14.04 -25.10
N GLU A 194 -1.70 13.95 -23.78
CA GLU A 194 -0.65 14.55 -22.94
C GLU A 194 0.53 13.60 -22.74
#